data_b1415ed05ba617c79bfab7dab7fd884a
#
_entry.id   b1415ed05ba617c79bfab7dab7fd884a
#
_cell.length_a   1.000
_cell.length_b   1.000
_cell.length_c   1.000
_cell.angle_alpha   90.00
_cell.angle_beta   90.00
_cell.angle_gamma   90.00
#
_symmetry.space_group_name_H-M   'P 1'
#
loop_
_entity.id
_entity.type
_entity.pdbx_description
1 polymer ?
#
loop_
_entity_poly.entity_id
_entity_poly.type
_entity_poly.pdbx_seq_one_letter_code
_entity_poly.pdbx_strand_id
1 'polypeptide(L)'
;MGDFGDAERRILAFMAEGTEFVFQEKNYKIILSGKPTCHKGEPKTDIYILAESSSDKVEIKISYKKENADFIENKMSADRAEQLFGEDWVNIIEQSTMAISDRFEERMLIYKNKFKRTEKGAITLGWKFELLNKNSGDLSGKMLLTEEQVIDVYAGSNLVDDKRNAMVSGQVIENSGIANYILMDENVNSAQDVIDKMVPIKEYVKMHPDIYFACKALNYRTFAGKWDGDRPLSVQVYWNAEDNKLVPELVYDQPLTVKGNEVANRLLNYMKK
;
A
#
# COMPACT_ATOMS: atom_id res chain seq x y z
N MET A 1 4.35 -17.72 5.83
CA MET A 1 3.74 -16.58 6.54
C MET A 1 4.60 -16.16 7.76
N GLY A 2 5.91 -16.29 7.72
CA GLY A 2 6.80 -16.14 8.86
C GLY A 2 7.75 -14.95 8.86
N ASP A 3 8.12 -14.47 7.70
CA ASP A 3 9.37 -13.73 7.55
C ASP A 3 9.30 -12.22 7.91
N PHE A 4 8.17 -11.53 7.67
CA PHE A 4 8.01 -10.12 8.00
C PHE A 4 7.79 -9.89 9.51
N GLY A 5 6.85 -10.59 10.11
CA GLY A 5 6.58 -10.48 11.53
C GLY A 5 7.74 -10.94 12.43
N ASP A 6 8.67 -11.77 11.92
CA ASP A 6 9.85 -12.19 12.66
C ASP A 6 10.89 -11.07 12.72
N ALA A 7 11.11 -10.35 11.63
CA ALA A 7 12.02 -9.19 11.62
C ALA A 7 11.51 -8.06 12.51
N GLU A 8 10.23 -7.70 12.42
CA GLU A 8 9.61 -6.69 13.29
C GLU A 8 9.73 -7.08 14.78
N ARG A 9 9.43 -8.35 15.13
CA ARG A 9 9.57 -8.83 16.52
C ARG A 9 11.00 -8.77 17.01
N ARG A 10 11.98 -9.12 16.16
CA ARG A 10 13.40 -9.04 16.50
C ARG A 10 13.83 -7.59 16.76
N ILE A 11 13.44 -6.66 15.90
CA ILE A 11 13.76 -5.24 16.08
C ILE A 11 13.09 -4.71 17.36
N LEU A 12 11.82 -5.04 17.57
CA LEU A 12 11.11 -4.65 18.79
C LEU A 12 11.78 -5.19 20.05
N ALA A 13 12.34 -6.41 19.99
CA ALA A 13 13.06 -7.00 21.13
C ALA A 13 14.34 -6.22 21.50
N PHE A 14 15.05 -5.64 20.52
CA PHE A 14 16.17 -4.75 20.80
C PHE A 14 15.72 -3.43 21.45
N MET A 15 14.51 -2.98 21.13
CA MET A 15 13.92 -1.74 21.64
C MET A 15 13.03 -1.97 22.87
N ALA A 16 13.34 -2.98 23.71
CA ALA A 16 12.58 -3.28 24.91
C ALA A 16 12.70 -2.15 25.96
N GLU A 17 11.68 -2.04 26.83
CA GLU A 17 11.68 -1.11 27.96
C GLU A 17 12.94 -1.32 28.85
N GLY A 18 13.54 -0.22 29.26
CA GLY A 18 14.79 -0.20 30.04
C GLY A 18 16.07 -0.21 29.20
N THR A 19 15.98 -0.48 27.88
CA THR A 19 17.15 -0.40 26.99
C THR A 19 17.60 1.04 26.82
N GLU A 20 18.92 1.25 26.78
CA GLU A 20 19.53 2.55 26.59
C GLU A 20 20.16 2.70 25.21
N PHE A 21 20.12 3.91 24.68
CA PHE A 21 20.73 4.26 23.39
C PHE A 21 21.15 5.74 23.37
N VAL A 22 22.04 6.09 22.46
CA VAL A 22 22.44 7.48 22.18
C VAL A 22 21.67 8.00 20.97
N PHE A 23 21.03 9.14 21.13
CA PHE A 23 20.33 9.82 20.04
C PHE A 23 20.54 11.33 20.15
N GLN A 24 20.99 11.98 19.06
CA GLN A 24 21.32 13.40 19.05
C GLN A 24 22.24 13.83 20.22
N GLU A 25 23.30 13.05 20.43
CA GLU A 25 24.32 13.27 21.46
C GLU A 25 23.83 13.16 22.92
N LYS A 26 22.62 12.64 23.14
CA LYS A 26 22.05 12.40 24.47
C LYS A 26 21.79 10.91 24.72
N ASN A 27 21.95 10.50 25.97
CA ASN A 27 21.57 9.16 26.40
C ASN A 27 20.07 9.13 26.73
N TYR A 28 19.36 8.22 26.09
CA TYR A 28 17.93 7.95 26.34
C TYR A 28 17.73 6.54 26.86
N LYS A 29 16.75 6.40 27.74
CA LYS A 29 16.28 5.12 28.23
C LYS A 29 14.83 4.91 27.78
N ILE A 30 14.52 3.76 27.19
CA ILE A 30 13.18 3.40 26.75
C ILE A 30 12.26 3.18 27.95
N ILE A 31 11.16 3.93 28.00
CA ILE A 31 10.15 3.84 29.06
C ILE A 31 8.86 3.16 28.58
N LEU A 32 8.64 3.12 27.26
CA LEU A 32 7.53 2.39 26.64
C LEU A 32 7.91 1.98 25.23
N SER A 33 7.64 0.76 24.85
CA SER A 33 7.75 0.31 23.46
C SER A 33 6.68 -0.71 23.12
N GLY A 34 6.35 -0.84 21.83
CA GLY A 34 5.38 -1.81 21.36
C GLY A 34 5.03 -1.66 19.89
N LYS A 35 4.33 -2.64 19.35
CA LYS A 35 3.70 -2.55 18.03
C LYS A 35 2.35 -1.84 18.18
N PRO A 36 2.11 -0.73 17.50
CA PRO A 36 0.81 -0.10 17.48
C PRO A 36 -0.24 -1.01 16.83
N THR A 37 -1.41 -1.09 17.44
CA THR A 37 -2.54 -1.90 16.97
C THR A 37 -3.83 -1.07 16.94
N CYS A 38 -4.75 -1.45 16.04
CA CYS A 38 -6.07 -0.81 15.90
C CYS A 38 -7.13 -1.87 15.59
N HIS A 39 -8.41 -1.50 15.61
CA HIS A 39 -9.50 -2.45 15.42
C HIS A 39 -9.54 -3.03 14.00
N LYS A 40 -9.21 -2.21 12.99
CA LYS A 40 -9.32 -2.64 11.60
C LYS A 40 -8.12 -2.19 10.76
N GLY A 41 -7.39 -3.18 10.24
CA GLY A 41 -6.19 -2.95 9.43
C GLY A 41 -4.95 -2.70 10.29
N GLU A 42 -4.00 -1.93 9.80
CA GLU A 42 -2.73 -1.65 10.47
C GLU A 42 -2.41 -0.14 10.38
N PRO A 43 -1.81 0.43 11.43
CA PRO A 43 -1.18 1.75 11.37
C PRO A 43 0.02 1.78 10.41
N LYS A 44 0.66 2.92 10.23
CA LYS A 44 1.94 3.02 9.47
C LYS A 44 3.16 2.79 10.36
N THR A 45 3.02 3.01 11.63
CA THR A 45 4.07 2.70 12.61
C THR A 45 4.06 1.21 12.91
N ASP A 46 5.17 0.54 12.66
CA ASP A 46 5.39 -0.86 13.00
C ASP A 46 6.01 -1.01 14.39
N ILE A 47 6.82 -0.02 14.81
CA ILE A 47 7.51 0.00 16.10
C ILE A 47 7.38 1.39 16.72
N TYR A 48 6.76 1.47 17.89
CA TYR A 48 6.63 2.68 18.69
C TYR A 48 7.59 2.63 19.87
N ILE A 49 8.27 3.74 20.14
CA ILE A 49 9.21 3.90 21.23
C ILE A 49 8.99 5.26 21.85
N LEU A 50 8.78 5.28 23.17
CA LEU A 50 8.90 6.48 24.00
C LEU A 50 10.13 6.31 24.89
N ALA A 51 11.08 7.23 24.79
CA ALA A 51 12.30 7.22 25.59
C ALA A 51 12.50 8.56 26.29
N GLU A 52 13.19 8.53 27.43
CA GLU A 52 13.50 9.71 28.23
C GLU A 52 14.99 9.84 28.46
N SER A 53 15.45 11.07 28.47
CA SER A 53 16.78 11.49 28.95
C SER A 53 16.64 12.26 30.26
N SER A 54 17.75 12.78 30.77
CA SER A 54 17.72 13.67 31.93
C SER A 54 16.98 15.00 31.70
N SER A 55 16.75 15.40 30.44
CA SER A 55 16.24 16.74 30.09
C SER A 55 14.94 16.71 29.26
N ASP A 56 14.66 15.63 28.55
CA ASP A 56 13.54 15.58 27.60
C ASP A 56 13.05 14.16 27.32
N LYS A 57 11.95 14.06 26.57
CA LYS A 57 11.40 12.81 26.07
C LYS A 57 11.34 12.85 24.54
N VAL A 58 11.51 11.70 23.91
CA VAL A 58 11.42 11.55 22.47
C VAL A 58 10.48 10.42 22.12
N GLU A 59 9.61 10.63 21.11
CA GLU A 59 8.83 9.61 20.47
C GLU A 59 9.45 9.21 19.13
N ILE A 60 9.83 7.96 18.99
CA ILE A 60 10.36 7.38 17.77
C ILE A 60 9.33 6.37 17.26
N LYS A 61 8.80 6.62 16.05
CA LYS A 61 7.74 5.85 15.42
C LYS A 61 8.23 5.36 14.06
N ILE A 62 8.65 4.10 14.02
CA ILE A 62 9.35 3.52 12.87
C ILE A 62 8.36 2.77 11.99
N SER A 63 8.33 3.10 10.70
CA SER A 63 7.80 2.25 9.65
C SER A 63 8.92 1.36 9.13
N TYR A 64 8.81 0.05 9.37
CA TYR A 64 9.80 -0.91 8.92
C TYR A 64 9.46 -1.44 7.51
N LYS A 65 10.46 -1.47 6.64
CA LYS A 65 10.35 -2.02 5.29
C LYS A 65 11.54 -2.94 5.03
N LYS A 66 11.30 -4.09 4.43
CA LYS A 66 12.39 -4.92 3.94
C LYS A 66 13.11 -4.22 2.79
N GLU A 67 14.42 -4.35 2.73
CA GLU A 67 15.27 -3.73 1.70
C GLU A 67 14.81 -4.06 0.28
N ASN A 68 14.28 -5.26 0.05
CA ASN A 68 13.76 -5.72 -1.24
C ASN A 68 12.24 -5.59 -1.41
N ALA A 69 11.55 -4.86 -0.51
CA ALA A 69 10.11 -4.67 -0.63
C ALA A 69 9.78 -3.70 -1.77
N ASP A 70 9.22 -4.23 -2.87
CA ASP A 70 8.78 -3.42 -4.01
C ASP A 70 7.44 -2.71 -3.73
N PHE A 71 6.62 -3.28 -2.84
CA PHE A 71 5.27 -2.79 -2.59
C PHE A 71 5.21 -1.83 -1.40
N ILE A 72 4.65 -0.65 -1.64
CA ILE A 72 4.21 0.27 -0.59
C ILE A 72 2.81 -0.14 -0.12
N GLU A 73 1.91 -0.47 -1.09
CA GLU A 73 0.55 -0.93 -0.81
C GLU A 73 0.06 -1.85 -1.95
N ASN A 74 -0.35 -3.09 -1.61
CA ASN A 74 -0.80 -4.09 -2.60
C ASN A 74 -2.31 -4.38 -2.55
N LYS A 75 -3.03 -3.76 -1.62
CA LYS A 75 -4.47 -3.98 -1.40
C LYS A 75 -5.21 -2.65 -1.37
N MET A 76 -5.14 -1.91 -2.48
CA MET A 76 -5.79 -0.61 -2.60
C MET A 76 -7.31 -0.76 -2.58
N SER A 77 -7.97 -0.01 -1.72
CA SER A 77 -9.41 0.25 -1.71
C SER A 77 -9.63 1.76 -1.69
N ALA A 78 -10.86 2.23 -1.92
CA ALA A 78 -11.19 3.65 -1.82
C ALA A 78 -10.79 4.25 -0.46
N ASP A 79 -11.23 3.64 0.65
CA ASP A 79 -10.84 4.06 2.00
C ASP A 79 -9.32 4.11 2.21
N ARG A 80 -8.60 3.14 1.59
CA ARG A 80 -7.15 3.09 1.72
C ARG A 80 -6.46 4.15 0.86
N ALA A 81 -6.99 4.44 -0.32
CA ALA A 81 -6.49 5.50 -1.17
C ALA A 81 -6.64 6.87 -0.49
N GLU A 82 -7.80 7.14 0.12
CA GLU A 82 -8.04 8.35 0.91
C GLU A 82 -7.06 8.49 2.08
N GLN A 83 -6.77 7.38 2.81
CA GLN A 83 -5.79 7.37 3.90
C GLN A 83 -4.34 7.59 3.42
N LEU A 84 -4.04 7.38 2.16
CA LEU A 84 -2.70 7.58 1.61
C LEU A 84 -2.54 8.94 0.93
N PHE A 85 -3.58 9.41 0.24
CA PHE A 85 -3.51 10.59 -0.64
C PHE A 85 -4.38 11.77 -0.16
N GLY A 86 -5.17 11.59 0.90
CA GLY A 86 -6.14 12.59 1.35
C GLY A 86 -7.37 12.66 0.43
N GLU A 87 -8.07 13.78 0.49
CA GLU A 87 -9.36 13.98 -0.21
C GLU A 87 -9.25 13.93 -1.74
N ASP A 88 -8.09 14.23 -2.30
CA ASP A 88 -7.85 14.25 -3.75
C ASP A 88 -7.52 12.88 -4.37
N TRP A 89 -7.67 11.79 -3.62
CA TRP A 89 -7.27 10.46 -4.01
C TRP A 89 -7.90 9.95 -5.33
N VAL A 90 -9.16 10.34 -5.60
CA VAL A 90 -9.87 9.95 -6.84
C VAL A 90 -9.12 10.52 -8.05
N ASN A 91 -8.88 11.83 -8.04
CA ASN A 91 -8.19 12.53 -9.11
C ASN A 91 -6.74 12.03 -9.31
N ILE A 92 -6.03 11.74 -8.21
CA ILE A 92 -4.67 11.19 -8.25
C ILE A 92 -4.63 9.82 -8.96
N ILE A 93 -5.57 8.92 -8.65
CA ILE A 93 -5.61 7.58 -9.28
C ILE A 93 -6.07 7.69 -10.74
N GLU A 94 -7.09 8.50 -11.02
CA GLU A 94 -7.58 8.74 -12.37
C GLU A 94 -6.47 9.30 -13.26
N GLN A 95 -5.80 10.36 -12.85
CA GLN A 95 -4.68 10.94 -13.60
C GLN A 95 -3.56 9.94 -13.83
N SER A 96 -3.25 9.13 -12.82
CA SER A 96 -2.23 8.09 -12.93
C SER A 96 -2.57 7.05 -14.00
N THR A 97 -3.80 6.54 -14.01
CA THR A 97 -4.25 5.54 -14.99
C THR A 97 -4.45 6.14 -16.37
N MET A 98 -4.97 7.37 -16.47
CA MET A 98 -5.12 8.09 -17.73
C MET A 98 -3.79 8.39 -18.40
N ALA A 99 -2.72 8.64 -17.64
CA ALA A 99 -1.38 8.88 -18.19
C ALA A 99 -0.81 7.69 -18.99
N ILE A 100 -1.41 6.51 -18.86
CA ILE A 100 -1.04 5.29 -19.60
C ILE A 100 -2.25 4.64 -20.29
N SER A 101 -3.29 5.42 -20.62
CA SER A 101 -4.55 4.92 -21.20
C SER A 101 -4.33 4.15 -22.51
N ASP A 102 -3.44 4.64 -23.37
CA ASP A 102 -3.00 3.97 -24.58
C ASP A 102 -2.55 2.51 -24.34
N ARG A 103 -1.83 2.27 -23.24
CA ARG A 103 -1.36 0.92 -22.90
C ARG A 103 -2.49 0.00 -22.43
N PHE A 104 -3.58 0.54 -21.85
CA PHE A 104 -4.77 -0.26 -21.53
C PHE A 104 -5.57 -0.59 -22.79
N GLU A 105 -5.71 0.36 -23.71
CA GLU A 105 -6.42 0.18 -24.98
C GLU A 105 -5.76 -0.87 -25.88
N GLU A 106 -4.44 -0.97 -25.84
CA GLU A 106 -3.69 -2.00 -26.58
C GLU A 106 -3.82 -3.41 -25.96
N ARG A 107 -4.44 -3.58 -24.79
CA ARG A 107 -4.56 -4.88 -24.15
C ARG A 107 -5.65 -5.75 -24.79
N MET A 108 -5.28 -7.01 -25.00
CA MET A 108 -6.27 -8.04 -25.27
C MET A 108 -7.17 -8.21 -24.05
N LEU A 109 -8.48 -8.12 -24.25
CA LEU A 109 -9.46 -8.25 -23.17
C LEU A 109 -10.14 -9.64 -23.14
N ILE A 110 -10.12 -10.36 -24.29
CA ILE A 110 -10.64 -11.73 -24.40
C ILE A 110 -9.53 -12.64 -24.91
N TYR A 111 -9.15 -13.63 -24.13
CA TYR A 111 -8.02 -14.54 -24.40
C TYR A 111 -8.53 -15.87 -24.99
N LYS A 112 -8.57 -15.99 -26.29
CA LYS A 112 -8.94 -17.25 -26.98
C LYS A 112 -7.90 -18.34 -26.78
N ASN A 113 -6.64 -17.98 -26.55
CA ASN A 113 -5.50 -18.85 -26.26
C ASN A 113 -4.77 -18.36 -25.01
N LYS A 114 -3.92 -19.24 -24.42
CA LYS A 114 -3.04 -18.83 -23.31
C LYS A 114 -2.06 -17.74 -23.78
N PHE A 115 -1.91 -16.69 -22.99
CA PHE A 115 -0.95 -15.61 -23.25
C PHE A 115 -0.17 -15.27 -21.98
N LYS A 116 1.13 -15.50 -21.97
CA LYS A 116 2.00 -15.34 -20.78
C LYS A 116 1.41 -16.12 -19.59
N ARG A 117 1.02 -15.41 -18.53
CA ARG A 117 0.38 -15.99 -17.32
C ARG A 117 -1.15 -16.07 -17.40
N THR A 118 -1.76 -15.43 -18.40
CA THR A 118 -3.22 -15.41 -18.57
C THR A 118 -3.67 -16.70 -19.27
N GLU A 119 -4.63 -17.37 -18.67
CA GLU A 119 -5.15 -18.66 -19.16
C GLU A 119 -6.04 -18.47 -20.41
N LYS A 120 -6.15 -19.55 -21.20
CA LYS A 120 -7.14 -19.63 -22.28
C LYS A 120 -8.56 -19.45 -21.71
N GLY A 121 -9.40 -18.67 -22.40
CA GLY A 121 -10.77 -18.40 -22.00
C GLY A 121 -10.90 -17.31 -20.92
N ALA A 122 -9.84 -16.61 -20.61
CA ALA A 122 -9.92 -15.47 -19.69
C ALA A 122 -10.57 -14.26 -20.36
N ILE A 123 -11.43 -13.55 -19.61
CA ILE A 123 -12.04 -12.28 -20.00
C ILE A 123 -11.67 -11.26 -18.94
N THR A 124 -11.06 -10.16 -19.34
CA THR A 124 -10.61 -9.11 -18.41
C THR A 124 -11.80 -8.36 -17.83
N LEU A 125 -11.84 -8.24 -16.50
CA LEU A 125 -12.87 -7.49 -15.77
C LEU A 125 -12.43 -6.05 -15.50
N GLY A 126 -11.13 -5.82 -15.46
CA GLY A 126 -10.48 -4.57 -15.15
C GLY A 126 -9.15 -4.79 -14.45
N TRP A 127 -8.60 -3.74 -13.87
CA TRP A 127 -7.28 -3.76 -13.24
C TRP A 127 -7.34 -3.17 -11.83
N LYS A 128 -6.79 -3.91 -10.86
CA LYS A 128 -6.56 -3.41 -9.51
C LYS A 128 -5.31 -2.52 -9.47
N PHE A 129 -5.26 -1.58 -8.54
CA PHE A 129 -4.18 -0.64 -8.34
C PHE A 129 -3.25 -1.10 -7.21
N GLU A 130 -1.96 -0.97 -7.40
CA GLU A 130 -0.92 -1.25 -6.40
C GLU A 130 0.08 -0.10 -6.38
N LEU A 131 0.58 0.25 -5.19
CA LEU A 131 1.65 1.23 -5.03
C LEU A 131 3.00 0.54 -4.87
N LEU A 132 4.00 1.08 -5.54
CA LEU A 132 5.36 0.57 -5.56
C LEU A 132 6.37 1.71 -5.38
N ASN A 133 7.57 1.35 -4.93
CA ASN A 133 8.72 2.25 -4.86
C ASN A 133 9.55 2.27 -6.16
N LYS A 134 9.18 1.47 -7.16
CA LYS A 134 9.84 1.41 -8.47
C LYS A 134 8.85 1.06 -9.58
N ASN A 135 9.20 1.39 -10.81
CA ASN A 135 8.42 1.01 -11.99
C ASN A 135 8.45 -0.51 -12.19
N SER A 136 7.30 -1.14 -12.43
CA SER A 136 7.19 -2.61 -12.52
C SER A 136 6.07 -3.07 -13.44
N GLY A 137 6.45 -3.57 -14.61
CA GLY A 137 5.55 -4.13 -15.60
C GLY A 137 5.01 -3.10 -16.60
N ASP A 138 4.26 -3.60 -17.58
CA ASP A 138 3.82 -2.79 -18.73
C ASP A 138 2.73 -1.76 -18.36
N LEU A 139 1.85 -2.08 -17.40
CA LEU A 139 0.81 -1.19 -16.90
C LEU A 139 1.26 -0.57 -15.57
N SER A 140 2.36 0.15 -15.62
CA SER A 140 2.98 0.83 -14.50
C SER A 140 3.47 2.21 -14.94
N GLY A 141 3.48 3.16 -14.03
CA GLY A 141 3.97 4.50 -14.26
C GLY A 141 4.33 5.21 -12.98
N LYS A 142 5.02 6.34 -13.10
CA LYS A 142 5.30 7.25 -11.99
C LYS A 142 4.02 8.05 -11.68
N MET A 143 3.71 8.20 -10.41
CA MET A 143 2.63 9.06 -9.96
C MET A 143 3.08 10.52 -9.88
N LEU A 144 2.18 11.44 -10.21
CA LEU A 144 2.40 12.88 -10.07
C LEU A 144 1.93 13.31 -8.68
N LEU A 145 2.82 13.18 -7.70
CA LEU A 145 2.57 13.54 -6.30
C LEU A 145 3.45 14.71 -5.89
N THR A 146 2.93 15.57 -5.02
CA THR A 146 3.75 16.56 -4.32
C THR A 146 4.65 15.90 -3.27
N GLU A 147 5.70 16.58 -2.83
CA GLU A 147 6.56 16.08 -1.75
C GLU A 147 5.75 15.77 -0.48
N GLU A 148 4.77 16.60 -0.14
CA GLU A 148 3.87 16.40 1.00
C GLU A 148 3.04 15.13 0.85
N GLN A 149 2.46 14.88 -0.33
CA GLN A 149 1.72 13.64 -0.60
C GLN A 149 2.60 12.40 -0.51
N VAL A 150 3.86 12.48 -0.95
CA VAL A 150 4.82 11.37 -0.80
C VAL A 150 5.14 11.13 0.69
N ILE A 151 5.34 12.20 1.48
CA ILE A 151 5.51 12.11 2.94
C ILE A 151 4.28 11.43 3.56
N ASP A 152 3.06 11.83 3.20
CA ASP A 152 1.81 11.27 3.73
C ASP A 152 1.70 9.77 3.45
N VAL A 153 2.08 9.32 2.27
CA VAL A 153 2.09 7.89 1.90
C VAL A 153 3.00 7.09 2.82
N TYR A 154 4.19 7.59 3.14
CA TYR A 154 5.13 6.91 4.03
C TYR A 154 4.79 7.05 5.51
N ALA A 155 4.39 8.23 5.95
CA ALA A 155 4.09 8.54 7.33
C ALA A 155 2.69 8.06 7.77
N GLY A 156 1.70 8.09 6.87
CA GLY A 156 0.31 7.81 7.20
C GLY A 156 -0.40 8.99 7.84
N SER A 157 -0.10 10.21 7.42
CA SER A 157 -0.66 11.44 8.03
C SER A 157 -2.19 11.55 7.88
N ASN A 158 -2.76 10.93 6.84
CA ASN A 158 -4.20 10.92 6.56
C ASN A 158 -4.94 9.70 7.15
N LEU A 159 -4.33 8.96 8.07
CA LEU A 159 -4.99 7.84 8.73
C LEU A 159 -6.21 8.30 9.53
N VAL A 160 -7.27 7.48 9.52
CA VAL A 160 -8.44 7.67 10.39
C VAL A 160 -8.06 7.53 11.86
N ASP A 161 -8.86 8.14 12.76
CA ASP A 161 -8.54 8.28 14.18
C ASP A 161 -8.16 6.97 14.88
N ASP A 162 -8.86 5.87 14.63
CA ASP A 162 -8.55 4.56 15.22
C ASP A 162 -7.15 4.04 14.85
N LYS A 163 -6.66 4.35 13.65
CA LYS A 163 -5.31 4.00 13.20
C LYS A 163 -4.27 5.04 13.59
N ARG A 164 -4.66 6.31 13.59
CA ARG A 164 -3.80 7.42 13.98
C ARG A 164 -3.44 7.34 15.45
N ASN A 165 -4.45 7.15 16.30
CA ASN A 165 -4.35 7.05 17.74
C ASN A 165 -4.38 5.57 18.17
N ALA A 166 -3.40 4.80 17.67
CA ALA A 166 -3.35 3.37 17.88
C ALA A 166 -3.00 2.99 19.33
N MET A 167 -3.33 1.76 19.68
CA MET A 167 -3.01 1.20 20.99
C MET A 167 -1.57 0.65 21.02
N VAL A 168 -0.77 1.08 21.98
CA VAL A 168 0.57 0.56 22.25
C VAL A 168 0.60 0.00 23.68
N SER A 169 0.97 -1.25 23.84
CA SER A 169 1.05 -1.91 25.16
C SER A 169 -0.19 -1.70 26.03
N GLY A 170 -1.39 -1.73 25.42
CA GLY A 170 -2.66 -1.58 26.15
C GLY A 170 -3.12 -0.12 26.39
N GLN A 171 -2.39 0.88 25.91
CA GLN A 171 -2.73 2.29 26.06
C GLN A 171 -2.94 2.92 24.68
N VAL A 172 -4.02 3.68 24.52
CA VAL A 172 -4.23 4.51 23.32
C VAL A 172 -3.31 5.71 23.40
N ILE A 173 -2.45 5.89 22.40
CA ILE A 173 -1.48 6.98 22.34
C ILE A 173 -1.75 7.83 21.11
N GLU A 174 -1.91 9.13 21.33
CA GLU A 174 -2.15 10.09 20.29
C GLU A 174 -1.04 10.05 19.22
N ASN A 175 -1.45 10.01 17.95
CA ASN A 175 -0.56 9.95 16.78
C ASN A 175 0.47 8.79 16.79
N SER A 176 0.30 7.76 17.60
CA SER A 176 1.21 6.61 17.65
C SER A 176 1.26 5.82 16.34
N GLY A 177 0.19 5.87 15.57
CA GLY A 177 0.08 5.17 14.29
C GLY A 177 0.73 5.89 13.11
N ILE A 178 1.12 7.17 13.27
CA ILE A 178 1.79 7.98 12.25
C ILE A 178 3.29 7.83 12.43
N ALA A 179 3.98 7.30 11.41
CA ALA A 179 5.42 7.11 11.46
C ALA A 179 6.18 8.44 11.26
N ASN A 180 7.31 8.61 11.96
CA ASN A 180 8.24 9.73 11.76
C ASN A 180 9.61 9.29 11.23
N TYR A 181 9.90 7.97 11.32
CA TYR A 181 11.12 7.36 10.77
C TYR A 181 10.76 6.15 9.90
N ILE A 182 11.66 5.85 8.96
CA ILE A 182 11.66 4.62 8.18
C ILE A 182 12.93 3.83 8.46
N LEU A 183 12.83 2.52 8.55
CA LEU A 183 13.97 1.60 8.68
C LEU A 183 13.89 0.60 7.52
N MET A 184 14.91 0.59 6.66
CA MET A 184 15.00 -0.25 5.45
C MET A 184 15.99 -1.40 5.57
N ASP A 185 16.55 -1.66 6.77
CA ASP A 185 17.62 -2.64 6.97
C ASP A 185 17.18 -3.76 7.91
N GLU A 186 17.38 -5.01 7.45
CA GLU A 186 17.15 -6.21 8.26
C GLU A 186 18.35 -6.57 9.17
N ASN A 187 19.54 -5.99 8.91
CA ASN A 187 20.78 -6.35 9.59
C ASN A 187 21.05 -5.46 10.81
N VAL A 188 20.06 -5.29 11.67
CA VAL A 188 20.21 -4.62 12.96
C VAL A 188 20.45 -5.66 14.06
N ASN A 189 21.38 -5.37 14.98
CA ASN A 189 21.80 -6.29 16.01
C ASN A 189 21.73 -5.70 17.43
N SER A 190 21.36 -4.43 17.55
CA SER A 190 21.23 -3.71 18.80
C SER A 190 20.22 -2.55 18.68
N ALA A 191 19.82 -1.99 19.82
CA ALA A 191 19.03 -0.76 19.84
C ALA A 191 19.77 0.40 19.15
N GLN A 192 21.07 0.52 19.38
CA GLN A 192 21.87 1.57 18.75
C GLN A 192 21.88 1.41 17.24
N ASP A 193 22.03 0.19 16.70
CA ASP A 193 21.95 -0.05 15.26
C ASP A 193 20.61 0.40 14.65
N VAL A 194 19.49 0.19 15.36
CA VAL A 194 18.17 0.67 14.94
C VAL A 194 18.15 2.19 14.85
N ILE A 195 18.65 2.87 15.88
CA ILE A 195 18.71 4.33 15.96
C ILE A 195 19.63 4.92 14.89
N ASP A 196 20.79 4.31 14.65
CA ASP A 196 21.77 4.80 13.69
C ASP A 196 21.33 4.61 12.23
N LYS A 197 20.50 3.58 11.97
CA LYS A 197 20.04 3.24 10.60
C LYS A 197 18.65 3.76 10.25
N MET A 198 17.87 4.18 11.24
CA MET A 198 16.57 4.80 10.94
C MET A 198 16.77 6.17 10.30
N VAL A 199 15.93 6.48 9.30
CA VAL A 199 15.99 7.76 8.58
C VAL A 199 14.69 8.52 8.82
N PRO A 200 14.71 9.82 9.15
CA PRO A 200 13.50 10.64 9.19
C PRO A 200 12.75 10.56 7.85
N ILE A 201 11.43 10.37 7.86
CA ILE A 201 10.64 10.19 6.63
C ILE A 201 10.83 11.37 5.67
N LYS A 202 10.91 12.61 6.17
CA LYS A 202 11.15 13.79 5.33
C LYS A 202 12.50 13.74 4.60
N GLU A 203 13.53 13.20 5.22
CA GLU A 203 14.84 13.03 4.59
C GLU A 203 14.84 11.86 3.61
N TYR A 204 14.18 10.77 3.98
CA TYR A 204 14.00 9.62 3.10
C TYR A 204 13.30 10.03 1.80
N VAL A 205 12.21 10.80 1.88
CA VAL A 205 11.45 11.27 0.72
C VAL A 205 12.29 12.18 -0.19
N LYS A 206 13.16 13.03 0.35
CA LYS A 206 14.08 13.82 -0.48
C LYS A 206 15.03 12.97 -1.30
N MET A 207 15.46 11.84 -0.78
CA MET A 207 16.32 10.88 -1.49
C MET A 207 15.52 9.97 -2.42
N HIS A 208 14.25 9.71 -2.11
CA HIS A 208 13.33 8.80 -2.81
C HIS A 208 11.98 9.46 -3.08
N PRO A 209 11.94 10.53 -3.92
CA PRO A 209 10.74 11.34 -4.13
C PRO A 209 9.66 10.65 -4.98
N ASP A 210 10.02 9.54 -5.62
CA ASP A 210 9.18 8.92 -6.64
C ASP A 210 8.37 7.76 -6.05
N ILE A 211 7.06 7.83 -6.25
CA ILE A 211 6.14 6.71 -6.06
C ILE A 211 5.62 6.28 -7.42
N TYR A 212 5.51 4.98 -7.59
CA TYR A 212 5.00 4.35 -8.80
C TYR A 212 3.72 3.59 -8.51
N PHE A 213 2.93 3.39 -9.54
CA PHE A 213 1.80 2.47 -9.50
C PHE A 213 1.99 1.33 -10.48
N ALA A 214 1.29 0.24 -10.25
CA ALA A 214 1.09 -0.82 -11.23
C ALA A 214 -0.35 -1.29 -11.21
N CYS A 215 -0.87 -1.57 -12.41
CA CYS A 215 -2.21 -2.09 -12.59
C CYS A 215 -2.14 -3.57 -12.98
N LYS A 216 -2.79 -4.44 -12.19
CA LYS A 216 -2.84 -5.88 -12.44
C LYS A 216 -4.23 -6.33 -12.80
N ALA A 217 -4.35 -7.01 -13.96
CA ALA A 217 -5.62 -7.50 -14.47
C ALA A 217 -6.28 -8.50 -13.50
N LEU A 218 -7.60 -8.35 -13.34
CA LEU A 218 -8.49 -9.35 -12.80
C LEU A 218 -9.35 -9.91 -13.94
N ASN A 219 -9.41 -11.23 -14.03
CA ASN A 219 -10.08 -11.91 -15.11
C ASN A 219 -11.23 -12.81 -14.61
N TYR A 220 -12.27 -12.96 -15.43
CA TYR A 220 -13.17 -14.08 -15.36
C TYR A 220 -12.58 -15.24 -16.18
N ARG A 221 -12.48 -16.43 -15.58
CA ARG A 221 -11.92 -17.65 -16.18
C ARG A 221 -13.07 -18.55 -16.61
N THR A 222 -13.45 -18.52 -17.90
CA THR A 222 -14.64 -19.20 -18.41
C THR A 222 -14.64 -20.70 -18.15
N PHE A 223 -13.50 -21.38 -18.33
CA PHE A 223 -13.40 -22.84 -18.11
C PHE A 223 -13.48 -23.25 -16.63
N ALA A 224 -13.09 -22.36 -15.73
CA ALA A 224 -13.15 -22.62 -14.29
C ALA A 224 -14.44 -22.07 -13.65
N GLY A 225 -15.24 -21.30 -14.39
CA GLY A 225 -16.45 -20.67 -13.88
C GLY A 225 -16.22 -19.70 -12.70
N LYS A 226 -15.04 -19.08 -12.62
CA LYS A 226 -14.65 -18.22 -11.50
C LYS A 226 -13.85 -16.99 -11.95
N TRP A 227 -13.76 -16.00 -11.09
CA TRP A 227 -12.92 -14.79 -11.29
C TRP A 227 -11.75 -14.73 -10.32
N ASP A 228 -10.75 -13.90 -10.66
CA ASP A 228 -9.44 -13.82 -9.97
C ASP A 228 -9.49 -13.13 -8.59
N GLY A 229 -10.65 -12.92 -8.04
CA GLY A 229 -10.85 -12.32 -6.73
C GLY A 229 -11.67 -11.03 -6.77
N ASP A 230 -11.99 -10.55 -5.58
CA ASP A 230 -12.94 -9.46 -5.37
C ASP A 230 -12.21 -8.19 -4.89
N ARG A 231 -11.38 -7.63 -5.78
CA ARG A 231 -10.66 -6.39 -5.53
C ARG A 231 -11.31 -5.23 -6.24
N PRO A 232 -11.30 -4.02 -5.65
CA PRO A 232 -11.66 -2.79 -6.34
C PRO A 232 -10.79 -2.57 -7.58
N LEU A 233 -11.38 -2.03 -8.62
CA LEU A 233 -10.75 -1.79 -9.91
C LEU A 233 -10.44 -0.31 -10.07
N SER A 234 -9.20 0.05 -10.42
CA SER A 234 -8.83 1.42 -10.79
C SER A 234 -9.25 1.77 -12.21
N VAL A 235 -9.22 0.77 -13.09
CA VAL A 235 -9.80 0.84 -14.44
C VAL A 235 -10.70 -0.37 -14.58
N GLN A 236 -11.97 -0.16 -14.85
CA GLN A 236 -12.93 -1.22 -15.08
C GLN A 236 -13.19 -1.43 -16.56
N VAL A 237 -13.53 -2.67 -16.97
CA VAL A 237 -14.06 -2.95 -18.29
C VAL A 237 -15.58 -3.03 -18.19
N TYR A 238 -16.27 -2.03 -18.78
CA TYR A 238 -17.70 -2.08 -18.90
C TYR A 238 -18.07 -2.92 -20.14
N TRP A 239 -18.59 -4.11 -19.90
CA TRP A 239 -18.98 -5.04 -20.95
C TRP A 239 -20.42 -4.78 -21.38
N ASN A 240 -20.64 -4.54 -22.68
CA ASN A 240 -21.93 -4.49 -23.33
C ASN A 240 -22.09 -5.68 -24.27
N ALA A 241 -23.32 -5.98 -24.66
CA ALA A 241 -23.64 -6.97 -25.69
C ALA A 241 -24.35 -6.29 -26.86
N GLU A 242 -23.71 -6.24 -28.01
CA GLU A 242 -24.22 -5.69 -29.27
C GLU A 242 -24.12 -6.78 -30.36
N ASP A 243 -25.19 -7.04 -31.07
CA ASP A 243 -25.25 -8.05 -32.15
C ASP A 243 -24.65 -9.42 -31.74
N ASN A 244 -24.99 -9.90 -30.55
CA ASN A 244 -24.45 -11.14 -29.95
C ASN A 244 -22.91 -11.14 -29.76
N LYS A 245 -22.28 -9.97 -29.68
CA LYS A 245 -20.85 -9.83 -29.38
C LYS A 245 -20.66 -9.00 -28.14
N LEU A 246 -19.64 -9.38 -27.35
CA LEU A 246 -19.21 -8.57 -26.22
C LEU A 246 -18.41 -7.36 -26.73
N VAL A 247 -18.84 -6.15 -26.37
CA VAL A 247 -18.20 -4.89 -26.68
C VAL A 247 -17.68 -4.28 -25.39
N PRO A 248 -16.36 -4.06 -25.26
CA PRO A 248 -15.77 -3.46 -24.08
C PRO A 248 -15.73 -1.95 -24.16
N GLU A 249 -15.88 -1.29 -23.02
CA GLU A 249 -15.57 0.12 -22.79
C GLU A 249 -14.68 0.22 -21.55
N LEU A 250 -13.58 0.96 -21.63
CA LEU A 250 -12.69 1.20 -20.50
C LEU A 250 -13.15 2.43 -19.72
N VAL A 251 -13.36 2.28 -18.42
CA VAL A 251 -13.86 3.35 -17.55
C VAL A 251 -12.79 3.69 -16.52
N TYR A 252 -12.37 4.96 -16.48
CA TYR A 252 -11.29 5.50 -15.67
C TYR A 252 -11.77 6.44 -14.56
N ASP A 253 -12.89 7.12 -14.77
CA ASP A 253 -13.42 8.22 -13.94
C ASP A 253 -14.05 7.79 -12.61
N GLN A 254 -14.09 6.49 -12.34
CA GLN A 254 -14.66 5.92 -11.12
C GLN A 254 -13.69 4.93 -10.45
N PRO A 255 -12.44 5.32 -10.16
CA PRO A 255 -11.46 4.40 -9.63
C PRO A 255 -11.91 3.84 -8.28
N LEU A 256 -11.70 2.53 -8.10
CA LEU A 256 -11.92 1.78 -6.87
C LEU A 256 -13.38 1.72 -6.35
N THR A 257 -14.36 2.17 -7.15
CA THR A 257 -15.79 2.14 -6.78
C THR A 257 -16.44 0.80 -7.10
N VAL A 258 -15.96 0.11 -8.15
CA VAL A 258 -16.49 -1.18 -8.64
C VAL A 258 -15.48 -2.28 -8.38
N LYS A 259 -15.97 -3.45 -7.95
CA LYS A 259 -15.15 -4.64 -7.71
C LYS A 259 -15.23 -5.65 -8.86
N GLY A 260 -14.24 -6.53 -8.91
CA GLY A 260 -14.17 -7.57 -9.95
C GLY A 260 -15.39 -8.49 -10.01
N ASN A 261 -16.01 -8.85 -8.86
CA ASN A 261 -17.24 -9.65 -8.81
C ASN A 261 -18.43 -8.94 -9.48
N GLU A 262 -18.56 -7.63 -9.32
CA GLU A 262 -19.67 -6.87 -9.88
C GLU A 262 -19.59 -6.84 -11.41
N VAL A 263 -18.39 -6.62 -11.96
CA VAL A 263 -18.16 -6.71 -13.41
C VAL A 263 -18.38 -8.13 -13.91
N ALA A 264 -17.90 -9.15 -13.19
CA ALA A 264 -18.11 -10.56 -13.54
C ALA A 264 -19.60 -10.92 -13.59
N ASN A 265 -20.38 -10.48 -12.61
CA ASN A 265 -21.83 -10.73 -12.57
C ASN A 265 -22.56 -10.06 -13.74
N ARG A 266 -22.20 -8.82 -14.10
CA ARG A 266 -22.74 -8.14 -15.30
C ARG A 266 -22.41 -8.92 -16.57
N LEU A 267 -21.15 -9.32 -16.75
CA LEU A 267 -20.69 -10.12 -17.89
C LEU A 267 -21.47 -11.44 -18.01
N LEU A 268 -21.63 -12.18 -16.90
CA LEU A 268 -22.35 -13.46 -16.87
C LEU A 268 -23.81 -13.32 -17.25
N ASN A 269 -24.47 -12.21 -16.95
CA ASN A 269 -25.84 -11.94 -17.36
C ASN A 269 -26.00 -11.81 -18.89
N TYR A 270 -24.96 -11.33 -19.58
CA TYR A 270 -24.96 -11.32 -21.05
C TYR A 270 -24.64 -12.70 -21.65
N MET A 271 -23.77 -13.49 -21.01
CA MET A 271 -23.37 -14.82 -21.51
C MET A 271 -24.44 -15.89 -21.32
N LYS A 272 -25.46 -15.65 -20.49
CA LYS A 272 -26.60 -16.56 -20.24
C LYS A 272 -27.79 -16.32 -21.18
N LYS A 273 -27.81 -15.25 -21.92
CA LYS A 273 -28.82 -14.92 -22.94
C LYS A 273 -28.38 -15.43 -24.30
#